data_55806792aa27f3782d39cc5c48b81589
#
_entry.id   55806792aa27f3782d39cc5c48b81589
#
_cell.length_a   1.000
_cell.length_b   1.000
_cell.length_c   1.000
_cell.angle_alpha   90.00
_cell.angle_beta   90.00
_cell.angle_gamma   90.00
#
_symmetry.space_group_name_H-M   'P 1'
#
loop_
_entity.id
_entity.type
_entity.pdbx_description
1 polymer ?
#
loop_
_entity_poly.entity_id
_entity_poly.type
_entity_poly.pdbx_seq_one_letter_code
_entity_poly.pdbx_strand_id
1 'polypeptide(L)'
;CINIARGSAQLFGITLEENFKRPFFATSVNEFWRRWHITLGAWFKDYIFYPISLGTHFQKFSQNCRNHMNRYYATTIPGIFALFAVWFGNGIWHGAEWKYIIYGLYYYVIMVLGMLLEPAFVSFCSKLNIDRNASWYHTMQVVRTFILVNIGMLIFRSKDIKTAITMLGSVFQPWHGKSNFWQLAFNRGGLFKLDFLLIAFSVILLYFIGKKQENGHSIRELILAQPLPIRWAIYIIPIVLIIIAGAYGPGWGVADFIYAKFCLLYTSDAAD
;
A
#
# COMPACT_ATOMS: atom_id res chain seq x y z
N CYS A 1 13.03 4.03 2.76
CA CYS A 1 13.45 5.44 2.55
C CYS A 1 12.82 6.37 3.57
N ILE A 2 11.48 6.48 3.70
CA ILE A 2 10.85 7.52 4.56
C ILE A 2 11.24 7.43 6.04
N ASN A 3 11.40 6.23 6.60
CA ASN A 3 11.82 6.07 7.99
C ASN A 3 13.27 6.52 8.23
N ILE A 4 14.14 6.38 7.22
CA ILE A 4 15.51 6.90 7.27
C ILE A 4 15.45 8.44 7.27
N ALA A 5 14.67 9.05 6.37
CA ALA A 5 14.48 10.49 6.32
C ALA A 5 13.91 11.04 7.65
N ARG A 6 12.92 10.36 8.24
CA ARG A 6 12.37 10.72 9.56
C ARG A 6 13.42 10.63 10.67
N GLY A 7 14.20 9.55 10.69
CA GLY A 7 15.30 9.39 11.65
C GLY A 7 16.36 10.47 11.49
N SER A 8 16.77 10.78 10.27
CA SER A 8 17.72 11.87 9.99
C SER A 8 17.18 13.22 10.42
N ALA A 9 15.91 13.53 10.12
CA ALA A 9 15.27 14.77 10.54
C ALA A 9 15.23 14.92 12.07
N GLN A 10 15.00 13.82 12.80
CA GLN A 10 15.01 13.83 14.27
C GLN A 10 16.37 14.18 14.86
N LEU A 11 17.49 13.88 14.18
CA LEU A 11 18.83 14.31 14.62
C LEU A 11 18.99 15.84 14.61
N PHE A 12 18.20 16.54 13.77
CA PHE A 12 18.14 18.00 13.70
C PHE A 12 16.98 18.59 14.51
N GLY A 13 16.33 17.80 15.37
CA GLY A 13 15.19 18.26 16.18
C GLY A 13 13.88 18.40 15.41
N ILE A 14 13.81 17.96 14.13
CA ILE A 14 12.62 18.07 13.29
C ILE A 14 11.82 16.77 13.39
N THR A 15 10.55 16.86 13.78
CA THR A 15 9.64 15.71 13.82
C THR A 15 8.78 15.69 12.56
N LEU A 16 9.00 14.69 11.70
CA LEU A 16 8.17 14.44 10.52
C LEU A 16 7.05 13.45 10.84
N GLU A 17 5.89 13.65 10.24
CA GLU A 17 4.73 12.77 10.40
C GLU A 17 4.98 11.36 9.87
N GLU A 18 4.25 10.39 10.41
CA GLU A 18 4.29 9.01 9.97
C GLU A 18 3.41 8.82 8.72
N ASN A 19 4.03 8.40 7.62
CA ASN A 19 3.31 8.16 6.36
C ASN A 19 2.91 6.71 6.12
N PHE A 20 3.49 5.76 6.84
CA PHE A 20 3.24 4.32 6.66
C PHE A 20 3.11 3.64 8.03
N LYS A 21 1.92 3.11 8.33
CA LYS A 21 1.62 2.48 9.61
C LYS A 21 1.19 1.02 9.41
N ARG A 22 2.14 0.15 9.12
CA ARG A 22 1.93 -1.31 8.91
C ARG A 22 0.76 -1.61 7.95
N PRO A 23 0.76 -1.09 6.72
CA PRO A 23 -0.38 -1.15 5.81
C PRO A 23 -0.75 -2.58 5.42
N PHE A 24 0.20 -3.52 5.38
CA PHE A 24 -0.04 -4.91 4.99
C PHE A 24 -0.74 -5.77 6.06
N PHE A 25 -1.02 -5.22 7.25
CA PHE A 25 -1.89 -5.83 8.25
C PHE A 25 -3.35 -5.37 8.13
N ALA A 26 -3.68 -4.55 7.15
CA ALA A 26 -5.03 -4.04 6.95
C ALA A 26 -6.01 -5.14 6.53
N THR A 27 -7.20 -5.14 7.10
CA THR A 27 -8.29 -6.08 6.84
C THR A 27 -9.19 -5.66 5.68
N SER A 28 -9.05 -4.42 5.23
CA SER A 28 -9.79 -3.88 4.08
C SER A 28 -8.93 -2.91 3.28
N VAL A 29 -9.28 -2.72 1.99
CA VAL A 29 -8.59 -1.77 1.12
C VAL A 29 -8.73 -0.34 1.65
N ASN A 30 -9.87 0.01 2.23
CA ASN A 30 -10.05 1.32 2.87
C ASN A 30 -9.11 1.52 4.08
N GLU A 31 -8.93 0.48 4.90
CA GLU A 31 -7.98 0.51 6.01
C GLU A 31 -6.53 0.56 5.52
N PHE A 32 -6.21 -0.17 4.43
CA PHE A 32 -4.88 -0.11 3.81
C PHE A 32 -4.51 1.33 3.47
N TRP A 33 -5.38 2.09 2.81
CA TRP A 33 -5.11 3.46 2.41
C TRP A 33 -5.08 4.46 3.57
N ARG A 34 -5.71 4.17 4.69
CA ARG A 34 -5.54 4.93 5.95
C ARG A 34 -4.18 4.70 6.60
N ARG A 35 -3.48 3.63 6.24
CA ARG A 35 -2.18 3.23 6.75
C ARG A 35 -1.03 3.48 5.75
N TRP A 36 -1.37 3.74 4.48
CA TRP A 36 -0.44 3.97 3.38
C TRP A 36 -0.51 5.41 2.91
N HIS A 37 0.65 6.09 2.84
CA HIS A 37 0.79 7.48 2.41
C HIS A 37 -0.18 8.43 3.12
N ILE A 38 -0.15 8.40 4.45
CA ILE A 38 -1.16 9.00 5.35
C ILE A 38 -1.33 10.49 5.09
N THR A 39 -0.22 11.25 4.94
CA THR A 39 -0.27 12.70 4.71
C THR A 39 -0.90 13.05 3.37
N LEU A 40 -0.64 12.28 2.31
CA LEU A 40 -1.30 12.47 1.02
C LEU A 40 -2.80 12.19 1.12
N GLY A 41 -3.17 11.10 1.82
CA GLY A 41 -4.58 10.79 2.09
C GLY A 41 -5.29 11.90 2.86
N ALA A 42 -4.64 12.49 3.86
CA ALA A 42 -5.15 13.64 4.59
C ALA A 42 -5.33 14.85 3.67
N TRP A 43 -4.35 15.15 2.82
CA TRP A 43 -4.44 16.23 1.84
C TRP A 43 -5.63 16.08 0.88
N PHE A 44 -5.81 14.90 0.27
CA PHE A 44 -6.97 14.63 -0.59
C PHE A 44 -8.30 14.76 0.16
N LYS A 45 -8.33 14.35 1.43
CA LYS A 45 -9.51 14.48 2.27
C LYS A 45 -9.85 15.94 2.54
N ASP A 46 -8.87 16.77 2.88
CA ASP A 46 -9.08 18.14 3.30
C ASP A 46 -9.36 19.07 2.08
N TYR A 47 -8.68 18.84 0.96
CA TYR A 47 -8.75 19.74 -0.19
C TYR A 47 -9.69 19.25 -1.32
N ILE A 48 -10.11 17.99 -1.34
CA ILE A 48 -11.02 17.46 -2.36
C ILE A 48 -12.29 16.91 -1.73
N PHE A 49 -12.18 15.96 -0.79
CA PHE A 49 -13.35 15.28 -0.24
C PHE A 49 -14.26 16.24 0.54
N TYR A 50 -13.73 16.98 1.49
CA TYR A 50 -14.52 17.91 2.31
C TYR A 50 -15.10 19.07 1.52
N PRO A 51 -14.38 19.81 0.65
CA PRO A 51 -14.99 20.86 -0.16
C PRO A 51 -16.15 20.35 -1.01
N ILE A 52 -16.06 19.17 -1.60
CA ILE A 52 -17.15 18.56 -2.35
C ILE A 52 -18.32 18.19 -1.43
N SER A 53 -18.04 17.46 -0.35
CA SER A 53 -19.08 16.92 0.55
C SER A 53 -19.80 17.98 1.37
N LEU A 54 -19.16 19.12 1.63
CA LEU A 54 -19.75 20.26 2.33
C LEU A 54 -20.42 21.29 1.40
N GLY A 55 -20.27 21.16 0.10
CA GLY A 55 -20.89 22.04 -0.89
C GLY A 55 -22.43 21.99 -0.82
N THR A 56 -23.09 23.13 -1.05
CA THR A 56 -24.56 23.27 -0.91
C THR A 56 -25.36 22.28 -1.79
N HIS A 57 -24.93 22.07 -3.02
CA HIS A 57 -25.56 21.10 -3.92
C HIS A 57 -25.42 19.66 -3.41
N PHE A 58 -24.26 19.34 -2.89
CA PHE A 58 -23.97 18.02 -2.35
C PHE A 58 -24.75 17.76 -1.05
N GLN A 59 -24.93 18.78 -0.20
CA GLN A 59 -25.75 18.69 1.00
C GLN A 59 -27.24 18.44 0.66
N LYS A 60 -27.77 19.09 -0.37
CA LYS A 60 -29.13 18.83 -0.88
C LYS A 60 -29.27 17.39 -1.39
N PHE A 61 -28.30 16.90 -2.16
CA PHE A 61 -28.25 15.51 -2.60
C PHE A 61 -28.21 14.53 -1.42
N SER A 62 -27.34 14.77 -0.44
CA SER A 62 -27.24 13.96 0.78
C SER A 62 -28.55 13.95 1.57
N GLN A 63 -29.24 15.10 1.67
CA GLN A 63 -30.54 15.18 2.32
C GLN A 63 -31.61 14.38 1.57
N ASN A 64 -31.62 14.44 0.23
CA ASN A 64 -32.53 13.63 -0.59
C ASN A 64 -32.30 12.13 -0.37
N CYS A 65 -31.04 11.67 -0.32
CA CYS A 65 -30.72 10.29 0.00
C CYS A 65 -31.26 9.87 1.38
N ARG A 66 -31.16 10.75 2.39
CA ARG A 66 -31.69 10.50 3.73
C ARG A 66 -33.20 10.34 3.77
N ASN A 67 -33.92 11.04 2.91
CA ASN A 67 -35.38 10.98 2.84
C ASN A 67 -35.93 9.72 2.12
N HIS A 68 -35.13 9.09 1.23
CA HIS A 68 -35.61 8.02 0.36
C HIS A 68 -34.92 6.67 0.54
N MET A 69 -33.84 6.61 1.35
CA MET A 69 -33.04 5.41 1.51
C MET A 69 -32.94 5.01 2.98
N ASN A 70 -32.60 3.73 3.23
CA ASN A 70 -32.28 3.30 4.58
C ASN A 70 -31.02 4.02 5.09
N ARG A 71 -30.86 4.08 6.42
CA ARG A 71 -29.80 4.83 7.11
C ARG A 71 -28.39 4.52 6.58
N TYR A 72 -28.11 3.25 6.27
CA TYR A 72 -26.80 2.84 5.78
C TYR A 72 -26.49 3.44 4.41
N TYR A 73 -27.36 3.22 3.41
CA TYR A 73 -27.14 3.73 2.05
C TYR A 73 -27.30 5.23 1.94
N ALA A 74 -28.14 5.84 2.79
CA ALA A 74 -28.29 7.28 2.85
C ALA A 74 -27.00 8.02 3.21
N THR A 75 -26.14 7.39 4.01
CA THR A 75 -24.80 7.95 4.36
C THR A 75 -23.72 7.51 3.40
N THR A 76 -23.82 6.29 2.85
CA THR A 76 -22.79 5.70 2.01
C THR A 76 -22.78 6.28 0.60
N ILE A 77 -23.95 6.42 -0.04
CA ILE A 77 -24.05 6.85 -1.44
C ILE A 77 -23.48 8.25 -1.67
N PRO A 78 -23.79 9.28 -0.89
CA PRO A 78 -23.14 10.57 -1.05
C PRO A 78 -21.62 10.47 -0.94
N GLY A 79 -21.12 9.72 0.05
CA GLY A 79 -19.67 9.52 0.24
C GLY A 79 -18.97 8.90 -0.98
N ILE A 80 -19.64 8.01 -1.71
CA ILE A 80 -19.13 7.37 -2.93
C ILE A 80 -18.82 8.41 -4.01
N PHE A 81 -19.68 9.40 -4.22
CA PHE A 81 -19.44 10.44 -5.22
C PHE A 81 -18.27 11.34 -4.87
N ALA A 82 -18.12 11.73 -3.60
CA ALA A 82 -16.95 12.50 -3.16
C ALA A 82 -15.66 11.66 -3.26
N LEU A 83 -15.74 10.35 -2.95
CA LEU A 83 -14.63 9.41 -3.07
C LEU A 83 -14.18 9.23 -4.53
N PHE A 84 -15.09 9.30 -5.51
CA PHE A 84 -14.73 9.27 -6.93
C PHE A 84 -13.74 10.39 -7.28
N ALA A 85 -14.05 11.63 -6.88
CA ALA A 85 -13.18 12.77 -7.15
C ALA A 85 -11.79 12.61 -6.51
N VAL A 86 -11.72 12.01 -5.30
CA VAL A 86 -10.45 11.71 -4.62
C VAL A 86 -9.63 10.70 -5.42
N TRP A 87 -10.21 9.59 -5.83
CA TRP A 87 -9.46 8.52 -6.51
C TRP A 87 -9.12 8.86 -7.95
N PHE A 88 -10.00 9.55 -8.65
CA PHE A 88 -9.72 10.08 -9.98
C PHE A 88 -8.58 11.11 -9.91
N GLY A 89 -8.67 12.05 -8.95
CA GLY A 89 -7.61 13.03 -8.71
C GLY A 89 -6.29 12.39 -8.30
N ASN A 90 -6.32 11.33 -7.49
CA ASN A 90 -5.13 10.55 -7.13
C ASN A 90 -4.47 9.91 -8.36
N GLY A 91 -5.27 9.36 -9.29
CA GLY A 91 -4.77 8.83 -10.55
C GLY A 91 -4.04 9.89 -11.38
N ILE A 92 -4.64 11.06 -11.59
CA ILE A 92 -4.05 12.18 -12.33
C ILE A 92 -2.78 12.70 -11.63
N TRP A 93 -2.78 12.76 -10.30
CA TRP A 93 -1.63 13.21 -9.52
C TRP A 93 -0.39 12.33 -9.73
N HIS A 94 -0.56 11.04 -9.97
CA HIS A 94 0.54 10.12 -10.28
C HIS A 94 1.10 10.26 -11.70
N GLY A 95 0.38 10.92 -12.60
CA GLY A 95 0.82 11.20 -13.97
C GLY A 95 -0.29 11.14 -15.01
N ALA A 96 0.00 11.62 -16.22
CA ALA A 96 -0.96 11.74 -17.31
C ALA A 96 -1.19 10.42 -18.10
N GLU A 97 -0.56 9.31 -17.70
CA GLU A 97 -0.74 8.02 -18.36
C GLU A 97 -2.02 7.31 -17.90
N TRP A 98 -2.68 6.64 -18.84
CA TRP A 98 -3.91 5.87 -18.57
C TRP A 98 -3.78 4.84 -17.46
N LYS A 99 -2.60 4.25 -17.26
CA LYS A 99 -2.38 3.28 -16.19
C LYS A 99 -2.62 3.85 -14.79
N TYR A 100 -2.29 5.13 -14.57
CA TYR A 100 -2.51 5.79 -13.28
C TYR A 100 -3.97 6.12 -13.05
N ILE A 101 -4.69 6.54 -14.12
CA ILE A 101 -6.14 6.76 -14.03
C ILE A 101 -6.86 5.45 -13.72
N ILE A 102 -6.51 4.36 -14.43
CA ILE A 102 -7.09 3.04 -14.19
C ILE A 102 -6.73 2.50 -12.80
N TYR A 103 -5.51 2.75 -12.32
CA TYR A 103 -5.11 2.45 -10.94
C TYR A 103 -6.01 3.16 -9.91
N GLY A 104 -6.26 4.45 -10.08
CA GLY A 104 -7.17 5.19 -9.20
C GLY A 104 -8.61 4.64 -9.27
N LEU A 105 -9.14 4.42 -10.48
CA LEU A 105 -10.47 3.86 -10.68
C LEU A 105 -10.59 2.42 -10.14
N TYR A 106 -9.56 1.61 -10.23
CA TYR A 106 -9.52 0.27 -9.66
C TYR A 106 -9.77 0.30 -8.14
N TYR A 107 -9.03 1.14 -7.40
CA TYR A 107 -9.24 1.24 -5.97
C TYR A 107 -10.59 1.85 -5.61
N TYR A 108 -11.03 2.85 -6.38
CA TYR A 108 -12.37 3.41 -6.23
C TYR A 108 -13.44 2.31 -6.33
N VAL A 109 -13.43 1.53 -7.40
CA VAL A 109 -14.42 0.46 -7.64
C VAL A 109 -14.39 -0.59 -6.53
N ILE A 110 -13.23 -1.07 -6.12
CA ILE A 110 -13.12 -2.06 -5.04
C ILE A 110 -13.65 -1.51 -3.71
N MET A 111 -13.33 -0.26 -3.38
CA MET A 111 -13.82 0.36 -2.14
C MET A 111 -15.32 0.56 -2.17
N VAL A 112 -15.88 1.01 -3.29
CA VAL A 112 -17.33 1.17 -3.50
C VAL A 112 -18.04 -0.17 -3.39
N LEU A 113 -17.55 -1.21 -4.08
CA LEU A 113 -18.12 -2.54 -3.98
C LEU A 113 -18.08 -3.06 -2.53
N GLY A 114 -16.97 -2.86 -1.83
CA GLY A 114 -16.86 -3.23 -0.42
C GLY A 114 -17.90 -2.53 0.45
N MET A 115 -18.12 -1.23 0.24
CA MET A 115 -19.12 -0.46 0.99
C MET A 115 -20.56 -0.87 0.63
N LEU A 116 -20.87 -1.03 -0.64
CA LEU A 116 -22.24 -1.36 -1.07
C LEU A 116 -22.64 -2.79 -0.68
N LEU A 117 -21.71 -3.73 -0.71
CA LEU A 117 -21.96 -5.14 -0.43
C LEU A 117 -21.83 -5.50 1.07
N GLU A 118 -21.34 -4.60 1.92
CA GLU A 118 -21.12 -4.90 3.34
C GLU A 118 -22.40 -5.40 4.06
N PRO A 119 -23.59 -4.79 3.91
CA PRO A 119 -24.80 -5.31 4.56
C PRO A 119 -25.18 -6.73 4.10
N ALA A 120 -25.02 -7.00 2.80
CA ALA A 120 -25.27 -8.33 2.26
C ALA A 120 -24.26 -9.36 2.81
N PHE A 121 -23.00 -8.96 2.93
CA PHE A 121 -21.93 -9.79 3.46
C PHE A 121 -22.13 -10.09 4.96
N VAL A 122 -22.56 -9.11 5.74
CA VAL A 122 -22.92 -9.29 7.15
C VAL A 122 -24.05 -10.31 7.28
N SER A 123 -25.12 -10.15 6.49
CA SER A 123 -26.24 -11.08 6.48
C SER A 123 -25.83 -12.49 6.07
N PHE A 124 -24.98 -12.63 5.06
CA PHE A 124 -24.46 -13.91 4.60
C PHE A 124 -23.62 -14.61 5.70
N CYS A 125 -22.69 -13.89 6.33
CA CYS A 125 -21.90 -14.45 7.43
C CYS A 125 -22.77 -14.88 8.61
N SER A 126 -23.79 -14.10 8.94
CA SER A 126 -24.76 -14.44 10.00
C SER A 126 -25.54 -15.72 9.67
N LYS A 127 -26.01 -15.89 8.44
CA LYS A 127 -26.72 -17.12 7.99
C LYS A 127 -25.84 -18.37 8.05
N LEU A 128 -24.56 -18.24 7.84
CA LEU A 128 -23.59 -19.33 7.89
C LEU A 128 -22.94 -19.51 9.27
N ASN A 129 -23.39 -18.77 10.29
CA ASN A 129 -22.79 -18.77 11.63
C ASN A 129 -21.28 -18.50 11.62
N ILE A 130 -20.79 -17.67 10.69
CA ILE A 130 -19.39 -17.29 10.61
C ILE A 130 -19.11 -16.19 11.64
N ASP A 131 -18.24 -16.48 12.60
CA ASP A 131 -17.75 -15.47 13.53
C ASP A 131 -16.72 -14.56 12.83
N ARG A 132 -17.12 -13.32 12.58
CA ARG A 132 -16.28 -12.30 11.94
C ARG A 132 -15.14 -11.80 12.84
N ASN A 133 -15.16 -12.11 14.14
CA ASN A 133 -14.10 -11.76 15.08
C ASN A 133 -13.06 -12.90 15.23
N ALA A 134 -13.32 -14.05 14.63
CA ALA A 134 -12.40 -15.19 14.69
C ALA A 134 -11.06 -14.86 14.01
N SER A 135 -9.96 -15.36 14.58
CA SER A 135 -8.60 -15.12 14.05
C SER A 135 -8.40 -15.57 12.61
N TRP A 136 -9.04 -16.69 12.22
CA TRP A 136 -8.97 -17.18 10.85
C TRP A 136 -9.66 -16.21 9.87
N TYR A 137 -10.81 -15.63 10.26
CA TYR A 137 -11.54 -14.67 9.44
C TYR A 137 -10.72 -13.37 9.25
N HIS A 138 -10.12 -12.88 10.33
CA HIS A 138 -9.19 -11.75 10.27
C HIS A 138 -8.02 -12.03 9.32
N THR A 139 -7.40 -13.21 9.44
CA THR A 139 -6.29 -13.62 8.54
C THR A 139 -6.75 -13.67 7.08
N MET A 140 -7.93 -14.23 6.80
CA MET A 140 -8.52 -14.25 5.46
C MET A 140 -8.73 -12.82 4.91
N GLN A 141 -9.22 -11.90 5.74
CA GLN A 141 -9.39 -10.50 5.35
C GLN A 141 -8.06 -9.83 5.00
N VAL A 142 -7.00 -10.06 5.78
CA VAL A 142 -5.66 -9.54 5.52
C VAL A 142 -5.11 -10.10 4.20
N VAL A 143 -5.19 -11.42 3.99
CA VAL A 143 -4.73 -12.07 2.75
C VAL A 143 -5.50 -11.55 1.53
N ARG A 144 -6.83 -11.48 1.60
CA ARG A 144 -7.67 -10.89 0.54
C ARG A 144 -7.23 -9.46 0.22
N THR A 145 -7.07 -8.62 1.26
CA THR A 145 -6.67 -7.22 1.09
C THR A 145 -5.28 -7.13 0.47
N PHE A 146 -4.35 -7.96 0.92
CA PHE A 146 -3.00 -8.03 0.34
C PHE A 146 -3.05 -8.37 -1.15
N ILE A 147 -3.84 -9.35 -1.57
CA ILE A 147 -3.99 -9.73 -2.98
C ILE A 147 -4.56 -8.56 -3.79
N LEU A 148 -5.66 -7.94 -3.33
CA LEU A 148 -6.29 -6.80 -4.02
C LEU A 148 -5.33 -5.62 -4.14
N VAL A 149 -4.57 -5.32 -3.10
CA VAL A 149 -3.58 -4.24 -3.14
C VAL A 149 -2.47 -4.55 -4.13
N ASN A 150 -1.95 -5.78 -4.16
CA ASN A 150 -0.90 -6.16 -5.10
C ASN A 150 -1.35 -6.11 -6.57
N ILE A 151 -2.61 -6.41 -6.87
CA ILE A 151 -3.16 -6.21 -8.23
C ILE A 151 -3.10 -4.73 -8.61
N GLY A 152 -3.53 -3.83 -7.73
CA GLY A 152 -3.42 -2.40 -7.98
C GLY A 152 -1.97 -1.92 -8.14
N MET A 153 -1.05 -2.40 -7.28
CA MET A 153 0.37 -2.08 -7.39
C MET A 153 1.00 -2.62 -8.69
N LEU A 154 0.54 -3.77 -9.19
CA LEU A 154 0.96 -4.30 -10.48
C LEU A 154 0.52 -3.38 -11.64
N ILE A 155 -0.73 -2.89 -11.63
CA ILE A 155 -1.22 -1.91 -12.62
C ILE A 155 -0.34 -0.66 -12.60
N PHE A 156 -0.06 -0.14 -11.41
CA PHE A 156 0.76 1.05 -11.22
C PHE A 156 2.21 0.88 -11.73
N ARG A 157 2.82 -0.28 -11.44
CA ARG A 157 4.23 -0.55 -11.74
C ARG A 157 4.47 -0.98 -13.19
N SER A 158 3.46 -1.50 -13.87
CA SER A 158 3.57 -1.98 -15.25
C SER A 158 3.89 -0.84 -16.21
N LYS A 159 4.53 -1.18 -17.34
CA LYS A 159 4.83 -0.22 -18.41
C LYS A 159 3.53 0.39 -18.95
N ASP A 160 2.53 -0.45 -19.18
CA ASP A 160 1.22 -0.08 -19.69
C ASP A 160 0.15 -1.08 -19.21
N ILE A 161 -1.12 -0.78 -19.47
CA ILE A 161 -2.26 -1.59 -19.05
C ILE A 161 -2.25 -2.98 -19.70
N LYS A 162 -1.86 -3.06 -20.97
CA LYS A 162 -1.78 -4.33 -21.70
C LYS A 162 -0.78 -5.27 -21.04
N THR A 163 0.37 -4.75 -20.66
CA THR A 163 1.40 -5.50 -19.92
C THR A 163 0.85 -5.96 -18.56
N ALA A 164 0.14 -5.09 -17.81
CA ALA A 164 -0.47 -5.46 -16.54
C ALA A 164 -1.46 -6.62 -16.69
N ILE A 165 -2.35 -6.57 -17.68
CA ILE A 165 -3.33 -7.63 -17.97
C ILE A 165 -2.62 -8.93 -18.37
N THR A 166 -1.60 -8.85 -19.21
CA THR A 166 -0.81 -10.02 -19.62
C THR A 166 -0.12 -10.67 -18.43
N MET A 167 0.47 -9.89 -17.55
CA MET A 167 1.11 -10.38 -16.32
C MET A 167 0.09 -11.03 -15.36
N LEU A 168 -1.09 -10.43 -15.18
CA LEU A 168 -2.17 -11.03 -14.40
C LEU A 168 -2.67 -12.33 -15.03
N GLY A 169 -2.84 -12.37 -16.35
CA GLY A 169 -3.24 -13.57 -17.07
C GLY A 169 -2.22 -14.72 -16.97
N SER A 170 -0.93 -14.39 -16.94
CA SER A 170 0.13 -15.39 -16.83
C SER A 170 0.11 -16.17 -15.50
N VAL A 171 -0.46 -15.60 -14.45
CA VAL A 171 -0.64 -16.29 -13.15
C VAL A 171 -1.56 -17.52 -13.28
N PHE A 172 -2.51 -17.48 -14.22
CA PHE A 172 -3.49 -18.55 -14.44
C PHE A 172 -3.07 -19.53 -15.55
N GLN A 173 -1.95 -19.28 -16.22
CA GLN A 173 -1.44 -20.20 -17.24
C GLN A 173 -0.76 -21.41 -16.58
N PRO A 174 -0.90 -22.63 -17.16
CA PRO A 174 -0.18 -23.80 -16.67
C PRO A 174 1.32 -23.54 -16.69
N TRP A 175 1.96 -23.78 -15.59
CA TRP A 175 3.39 -23.57 -15.46
C TRP A 175 4.17 -24.67 -16.19
N HIS A 176 4.52 -24.43 -17.43
CA HIS A 176 5.21 -25.38 -18.31
C HIS A 176 6.73 -25.48 -18.08
N GLY A 177 7.28 -24.75 -17.12
CA GLY A 177 8.72 -24.62 -16.98
C GLY A 177 9.25 -24.76 -15.56
N LYS A 178 8.86 -25.81 -14.81
CA LYS A 178 9.40 -26.02 -13.45
C LYS A 178 10.93 -26.07 -13.37
N SER A 179 11.59 -26.57 -14.42
CA SER A 179 13.06 -26.64 -14.50
C SER A 179 13.72 -25.27 -14.72
N ASN A 180 13.03 -24.33 -15.37
CA ASN A 180 13.64 -23.07 -15.81
C ASN A 180 13.37 -21.89 -14.88
N PHE A 181 12.43 -21.98 -13.91
CA PHE A 181 12.15 -20.84 -13.03
C PHE A 181 13.38 -20.39 -12.25
N TRP A 182 14.04 -21.32 -11.57
CA TRP A 182 15.22 -21.01 -10.81
C TRP A 182 16.39 -20.54 -11.69
N GLN A 183 16.56 -21.16 -12.86
CA GLN A 183 17.56 -20.71 -13.84
C GLN A 183 17.25 -19.30 -14.34
N LEU A 184 15.99 -18.98 -14.64
CA LEU A 184 15.58 -17.64 -15.03
C LEU A 184 15.75 -16.62 -13.90
N ALA A 185 15.38 -16.97 -12.68
CA ALA A 185 15.54 -16.13 -11.50
C ALA A 185 17.03 -15.84 -11.21
N PHE A 186 17.90 -16.85 -11.31
CA PHE A 186 19.33 -16.70 -11.08
C PHE A 186 20.06 -16.05 -12.27
N ASN A 187 19.76 -16.47 -13.52
CA ASN A 187 20.51 -16.00 -14.69
C ASN A 187 20.02 -14.66 -15.25
N ARG A 188 18.71 -14.38 -15.19
CA ARG A 188 18.14 -13.11 -15.69
C ARG A 188 17.83 -12.11 -14.58
N GLY A 189 17.53 -12.58 -13.38
CA GLY A 189 17.25 -11.72 -12.22
C GLY A 189 18.51 -11.22 -11.52
N GLY A 190 19.70 -11.77 -11.81
CA GLY A 190 20.94 -11.44 -11.13
C GLY A 190 20.94 -11.78 -9.63
N LEU A 191 20.00 -12.63 -9.19
CA LEU A 191 19.83 -12.99 -7.78
C LEU A 191 20.50 -14.33 -7.50
N PHE A 192 21.27 -14.39 -6.43
CA PHE A 192 21.88 -15.62 -5.91
C PHE A 192 20.95 -16.34 -4.94
N LYS A 193 21.21 -17.61 -4.67
CA LYS A 193 20.44 -18.37 -3.66
C LYS A 193 20.42 -17.68 -2.29
N LEU A 194 21.53 -17.04 -1.93
CA LEU A 194 21.66 -16.30 -0.67
C LEU A 194 20.70 -15.11 -0.62
N ASP A 195 20.48 -14.41 -1.73
CA ASP A 195 19.56 -13.27 -1.78
C ASP A 195 18.12 -13.69 -1.46
N PHE A 196 17.68 -14.86 -1.95
CA PHE A 196 16.36 -15.40 -1.60
C PHE A 196 16.26 -15.74 -0.10
N LEU A 197 17.31 -16.27 0.50
CA LEU A 197 17.34 -16.55 1.94
C LEU A 197 17.30 -15.25 2.75
N LEU A 198 18.07 -14.25 2.34
CA LEU A 198 18.07 -12.93 2.97
C LEU A 198 16.73 -12.22 2.85
N ILE A 199 16.09 -12.28 1.67
CA ILE A 199 14.75 -11.74 1.46
C ILE A 199 13.75 -12.46 2.36
N ALA A 200 13.73 -13.78 2.36
CA ALA A 200 12.81 -14.58 3.18
C ALA A 200 13.00 -14.27 4.68
N PHE A 201 14.26 -14.26 5.16
CA PHE A 201 14.57 -13.90 6.54
C PHE A 201 14.11 -12.49 6.89
N SER A 202 14.36 -11.50 6.01
CA SER A 202 13.97 -10.11 6.22
C SER A 202 12.44 -9.96 6.28
N VAL A 203 11.72 -10.64 5.39
CA VAL A 203 10.24 -10.62 5.38
C VAL A 203 9.67 -11.23 6.66
N ILE A 204 10.22 -12.37 7.10
CA ILE A 204 9.81 -13.03 8.35
C ILE A 204 10.09 -12.12 9.55
N LEU A 205 11.27 -11.54 9.62
CA LEU A 205 11.66 -10.62 10.70
C LEU A 205 10.73 -9.40 10.75
N LEU A 206 10.48 -8.76 9.60
CA LEU A 206 9.58 -7.61 9.50
C LEU A 206 8.14 -7.97 9.85
N TYR A 207 7.69 -9.18 9.50
CA TYR A 207 6.37 -9.67 9.91
C TYR A 207 6.24 -9.76 11.44
N PHE A 208 7.22 -10.36 12.13
CA PHE A 208 7.18 -10.48 13.59
C PHE A 208 7.29 -9.11 14.29
N ILE A 209 8.17 -8.23 13.79
CA ILE A 209 8.26 -6.85 14.27
C ILE A 209 6.92 -6.14 14.09
N GLY A 210 6.33 -6.18 12.89
CA GLY A 210 5.06 -5.58 12.58
C GLY A 210 3.92 -6.13 13.45
N LYS A 211 3.87 -7.45 13.68
CA LYS A 211 2.89 -8.09 14.54
C LYS A 211 3.00 -7.63 16.01
N LYS A 212 4.22 -7.50 16.53
CA LYS A 212 4.43 -6.95 17.89
C LYS A 212 3.94 -5.51 17.99
N GLN A 213 4.24 -4.67 16.99
CA GLN A 213 3.77 -3.30 16.94
C GLN A 213 2.25 -3.19 16.78
N GLU A 214 1.61 -4.10 16.01
CA GLU A 214 0.15 -4.15 15.86
C GLU A 214 -0.54 -4.45 17.19
N ASN A 215 0.09 -5.26 18.02
CA ASN A 215 -0.34 -5.58 19.39
C ASN A 215 -0.02 -4.46 20.41
N GLY A 216 0.41 -3.27 19.95
CA GLY A 216 0.65 -2.10 20.79
C GLY A 216 2.05 -2.04 21.43
N HIS A 217 2.95 -2.98 21.15
CA HIS A 217 4.31 -2.92 21.73
C HIS A 217 5.22 -1.96 20.96
N SER A 218 5.95 -1.13 21.69
CA SER A 218 7.01 -0.28 21.15
C SER A 218 8.29 -1.10 20.99
N ILE A 219 8.72 -1.34 19.75
CA ILE A 219 10.00 -2.05 19.48
C ILE A 219 11.19 -1.28 20.06
N ARG A 220 11.13 0.05 20.03
CA ARG A 220 12.18 0.89 20.62
C ARG A 220 12.31 0.65 22.12
N GLU A 221 11.20 0.60 22.86
CA GLU A 221 11.21 0.33 24.29
C GLU A 221 11.71 -1.10 24.61
N LEU A 222 11.27 -2.09 23.80
CA LEU A 222 11.75 -3.46 23.94
C LEU A 222 13.27 -3.57 23.74
N ILE A 223 13.85 -2.82 22.80
CA ILE A 223 15.28 -2.78 22.58
C ILE A 223 15.98 -2.04 23.72
N LEU A 224 15.44 -0.90 24.16
CA LEU A 224 16.03 -0.12 25.26
C LEU A 224 16.05 -0.86 26.60
N ALA A 225 15.12 -1.79 26.80
CA ALA A 225 15.09 -2.66 27.99
C ALA A 225 16.19 -3.76 27.99
N GLN A 226 16.90 -3.98 26.84
CA GLN A 226 17.94 -4.98 26.76
C GLN A 226 19.27 -4.48 27.33
N PRO A 227 20.15 -5.38 27.80
CA PRO A 227 21.53 -5.06 28.23
C PRO A 227 22.33 -4.40 27.09
N LEU A 228 23.24 -3.52 27.43
CA LEU A 228 24.01 -2.72 26.48
C LEU A 228 24.64 -3.53 25.33
N PRO A 229 25.31 -4.69 25.56
CA PRO A 229 25.90 -5.47 24.47
C PRO A 229 24.83 -5.95 23.43
N ILE A 230 23.66 -6.39 23.93
CA ILE A 230 22.55 -6.85 23.06
C ILE A 230 22.01 -5.68 22.24
N ARG A 231 21.85 -4.50 22.84
CA ARG A 231 21.41 -3.29 22.12
C ARG A 231 22.35 -2.94 20.98
N TRP A 232 23.66 -2.95 21.24
CA TRP A 232 24.65 -2.68 20.20
C TRP A 232 24.65 -3.74 19.12
N ALA A 233 24.50 -5.02 19.46
CA ALA A 233 24.38 -6.09 18.47
C ALA A 233 23.15 -5.87 17.56
N ILE A 234 21.99 -5.53 18.13
CA ILE A 234 20.76 -5.25 17.37
C ILE A 234 20.93 -4.05 16.42
N TYR A 235 21.75 -3.06 16.74
CA TYR A 235 22.01 -1.93 15.87
C TYR A 235 23.08 -2.21 14.83
N ILE A 236 24.19 -2.79 15.23
CA ILE A 236 25.37 -2.96 14.35
C ILE A 236 25.16 -4.11 13.35
N ILE A 237 24.63 -5.25 13.78
CA ILE A 237 24.50 -6.42 12.91
C ILE A 237 23.67 -6.12 11.66
N PRO A 238 22.47 -5.51 11.73
CA PRO A 238 21.71 -5.17 10.52
C PRO A 238 22.43 -4.16 9.62
N ILE A 239 23.16 -3.19 10.19
CA ILE A 239 23.95 -2.23 9.40
C ILE A 239 25.03 -2.95 8.62
N VAL A 240 25.79 -3.83 9.28
CA VAL A 240 26.85 -4.62 8.63
C VAL A 240 26.26 -5.55 7.56
N LEU A 241 25.13 -6.20 7.84
CA LEU A 241 24.44 -7.03 6.86
C LEU A 241 24.00 -6.24 5.62
N ILE A 242 23.48 -5.02 5.81
CA ILE A 242 23.09 -4.12 4.69
C ILE A 242 24.36 -3.72 3.90
N ILE A 243 25.48 -3.43 4.56
CA ILE A 243 26.73 -3.07 3.89
C ILE A 243 27.29 -4.24 3.07
N ILE A 244 27.21 -5.47 3.57
CA ILE A 244 27.79 -6.65 2.91
C ILE A 244 26.85 -7.19 1.80
N ALA A 245 25.54 -7.27 2.09
CA ALA A 245 24.56 -7.94 1.24
C ALA A 245 23.58 -7.00 0.52
N GLY A 246 23.73 -5.68 0.65
CA GLY A 246 22.86 -4.71 0.01
C GLY A 246 23.09 -4.61 -1.50
N ALA A 247 22.03 -4.39 -2.24
CA ALA A 247 22.03 -4.21 -3.70
C ALA A 247 22.45 -2.78 -4.07
N TYR A 248 23.75 -2.49 -4.05
CA TYR A 248 24.32 -1.18 -4.40
C TYR A 248 25.71 -1.33 -5.02
N GLY A 249 26.23 -0.28 -5.64
CA GLY A 249 27.56 -0.24 -6.24
C GLY A 249 27.58 -0.52 -7.75
N PRO A 250 28.77 -0.66 -8.35
CA PRO A 250 28.93 -0.89 -9.77
C PRO A 250 28.22 -2.19 -10.21
N GLY A 251 27.38 -2.13 -11.23
CA GLY A 251 26.59 -3.26 -11.74
C GLY A 251 25.14 -3.29 -11.27
N TRP A 252 24.77 -2.52 -10.26
CA TRP A 252 23.37 -2.32 -9.88
C TRP A 252 22.85 -1.05 -10.57
N GLY A 253 21.79 -1.18 -11.38
CA GLY A 253 21.16 -0.02 -12.01
C GLY A 253 20.62 0.94 -10.95
N VAL A 254 20.86 2.22 -11.14
CA VAL A 254 20.21 3.25 -10.33
C VAL A 254 18.70 3.18 -10.62
N ALA A 255 17.92 2.68 -9.68
CA ALA A 255 16.48 2.79 -9.76
C ALA A 255 16.14 4.29 -9.58
N ASP A 256 15.80 4.95 -10.68
CA ASP A 256 15.34 6.33 -10.64
C ASP A 256 14.21 6.46 -9.64
N PHE A 257 14.34 7.39 -8.72
CA PHE A 257 13.28 7.71 -7.78
C PHE A 257 12.08 8.20 -8.60
N ILE A 258 10.92 7.55 -8.46
CA ILE A 258 9.72 7.83 -9.28
C ILE A 258 9.40 9.32 -9.38
N TYR A 259 9.63 10.08 -8.31
CA TYR A 259 9.41 11.51 -8.26
C TYR A 259 10.56 12.35 -8.85
N ALA A 260 11.75 11.80 -9.07
CA ALA A 260 12.85 12.51 -9.72
C ALA A 260 12.58 12.76 -11.21
N LYS A 261 11.77 11.92 -11.85
CA LYS A 261 11.36 12.11 -13.25
C LYS A 261 10.45 13.32 -13.46
N PHE A 262 9.71 13.75 -12.46
CA PHE A 262 8.92 14.99 -12.53
C PHE A 262 9.79 16.25 -12.61
N CYS A 263 10.96 16.25 -11.99
CA CYS A 263 11.90 17.36 -12.04
C CYS A 263 12.70 17.41 -13.35
N LEU A 264 13.03 16.26 -13.94
CA LEU A 264 13.86 16.18 -15.13
C LEU A 264 13.12 16.50 -16.44
N LEU A 265 11.80 16.25 -16.50
CA LEU A 265 10.97 16.64 -17.65
C LEU A 265 10.81 18.16 -17.77
N TYR A 266 10.95 18.91 -16.67
CA TYR A 266 10.87 20.38 -16.69
C TYR A 266 12.20 21.07 -17.07
N THR A 267 13.32 20.33 -17.04
CA THR A 267 14.65 20.87 -17.33
C THR A 267 15.15 20.52 -18.73
N SER A 268 14.58 19.50 -19.41
CA SER A 268 14.98 19.13 -20.78
C SER A 268 14.30 20.01 -21.85
N ASP A 269 13.10 20.53 -21.60
CA ASP A 269 12.37 21.39 -22.54
C ASP A 269 12.71 22.90 -22.38
N ALA A 270 13.53 23.25 -21.40
CA ALA A 270 14.00 24.63 -21.19
C ALA A 270 15.43 24.89 -21.72
N ALA A 271 16.05 23.90 -22.36
CA ALA A 271 17.41 23.97 -22.89
C ALA A 271 17.50 23.89 -24.43
N ASP A 272 16.36 23.85 -25.14
CA ASP A 272 16.20 24.11 -26.57
C ASP A 272 15.36 25.41 -26.75
#